data_6a5bd4b6849462cb152d37d338f0d8be
#
_entry.id   6a5bd4b6849462cb152d37d338f0d8be
#
_cell.length_a   1.000
_cell.length_b   1.000
_cell.length_c   1.000
_cell.angle_alpha   90.00
_cell.angle_beta   90.00
_cell.angle_gamma   90.00
#
_symmetry.space_group_name_H-M   'P 1'
#
loop_
_entity.id
_entity.type
_entity.pdbx_description
1 polymer ?
#
loop_
_entity_poly.entity_id
_entity_poly.type
_entity_poly.pdbx_seq_one_letter_code
_entity_poly.pdbx_strand_id
1 'polypeptide(L)'
;MLDDSFHVYDTTLRDGAQQEGLNLTVADKLVIARHLDELGVGFIEGGWPGAIPKDTEFFRRAAGELDLKRSRLAAFGATRRPGVGAADDPLVAALRDSGAPVVTLVAKSHDRHVLMALRTTLEENLAMITDTITHLRREGQRVFLDAEHFFDGYRSNPGYALEVVRAAVEAGADVVALCDTNGGMMPNELADTVRAVAAATGARLGIHCHDDSACGVANTLVAVDAGATHVQGTANGYGERAGNANLFSVVAGLQLKKGRQVVPHDGISEMSRIAHAISEVTNVAP
;
A
#
# COMPACT_ATOMS: atom_id res chain seq x y z
N MET A 1 -13.51 5.90 16.17
CA MET A 1 -12.71 6.04 14.95
C MET A 1 -11.26 6.05 15.38
N LEU A 2 -10.40 5.24 14.73
CA LEU A 2 -8.97 5.35 14.92
C LEU A 2 -8.52 6.74 14.46
N ASP A 3 -7.56 7.30 15.19
CA ASP A 3 -6.95 8.57 14.86
C ASP A 3 -6.30 8.49 13.46
N ASP A 4 -6.61 9.44 12.58
CA ASP A 4 -6.02 9.52 11.24
C ASP A 4 -4.52 9.90 11.27
N SER A 5 -3.94 10.05 12.46
CA SER A 5 -2.51 10.35 12.62
C SER A 5 -1.58 9.18 12.26
N PHE A 6 -2.09 7.94 12.32
CA PHE A 6 -1.34 6.74 11.99
C PHE A 6 -2.20 5.72 11.24
N HIS A 7 -1.67 5.16 10.16
CA HIS A 7 -2.38 4.19 9.32
C HIS A 7 -1.75 2.80 9.40
N VAL A 8 -2.59 1.80 9.68
CA VAL A 8 -2.32 0.39 9.39
C VAL A 8 -3.08 0.04 8.11
N TYR A 9 -2.36 -0.34 7.06
CA TYR A 9 -2.87 -0.59 5.74
C TYR A 9 -2.57 -2.03 5.33
N ASP A 10 -3.61 -2.82 5.12
CA ASP A 10 -3.49 -4.23 4.74
C ASP A 10 -3.55 -4.40 3.23
N THR A 11 -2.59 -5.12 2.66
CA THR A 11 -2.52 -5.43 1.22
C THR A 11 -2.72 -6.92 0.92
N THR A 12 -3.26 -7.69 1.86
CA THR A 12 -3.46 -9.15 1.71
C THR A 12 -4.26 -9.52 0.47
N LEU A 13 -5.33 -8.76 0.17
CA LEU A 13 -6.24 -9.09 -0.92
C LEU A 13 -5.68 -8.69 -2.30
N ARG A 14 -4.61 -7.90 -2.36
CA ARG A 14 -3.96 -7.51 -3.62
C ARG A 14 -2.54 -8.09 -3.69
N ASP A 15 -1.59 -7.58 -2.92
CA ASP A 15 -0.18 -7.99 -2.94
C ASP A 15 -0.02 -9.40 -2.34
N GLY A 16 -0.67 -9.63 -1.20
CA GLY A 16 -0.68 -10.96 -0.59
C GLY A 16 -1.24 -12.05 -1.52
N ALA A 17 -2.24 -11.71 -2.33
CA ALA A 17 -2.84 -12.63 -3.30
C ALA A 17 -1.93 -12.98 -4.49
N GLN A 18 -0.76 -12.33 -4.62
CA GLN A 18 0.26 -12.65 -5.62
C GLN A 18 1.17 -13.82 -5.18
N GLN A 19 1.01 -14.33 -3.97
CA GLN A 19 1.75 -15.48 -3.49
C GLN A 19 1.51 -16.69 -4.39
N GLU A 20 2.59 -17.40 -4.75
CA GLU A 20 2.52 -18.60 -5.55
C GLU A 20 1.64 -19.67 -4.86
N GLY A 21 0.72 -20.23 -5.62
CA GLY A 21 -0.25 -21.22 -5.12
C GLY A 21 -1.48 -20.63 -4.42
N LEU A 22 -1.52 -19.33 -4.13
CA LEU A 22 -2.67 -18.68 -3.53
C LEU A 22 -3.64 -18.16 -4.60
N ASN A 23 -4.87 -18.64 -4.57
CA ASN A 23 -5.91 -18.20 -5.52
C ASN A 23 -7.22 -17.88 -4.80
N LEU A 24 -7.31 -16.65 -4.28
CA LEU A 24 -8.51 -16.18 -3.58
C LEU A 24 -9.67 -15.99 -4.57
N THR A 25 -10.81 -16.54 -4.24
CA THR A 25 -12.08 -16.18 -4.89
C THR A 25 -12.59 -14.83 -4.38
N VAL A 26 -13.59 -14.25 -5.04
CA VAL A 26 -14.25 -13.03 -4.53
C VAL A 26 -14.89 -13.27 -3.15
N ALA A 27 -15.45 -14.46 -2.93
CA ALA A 27 -16.02 -14.82 -1.63
C ALA A 27 -14.93 -14.87 -0.54
N ASP A 28 -13.77 -15.45 -0.82
CA ASP A 28 -12.64 -15.49 0.11
C ASP A 28 -12.17 -14.08 0.45
N LYS A 29 -12.04 -13.19 -0.54
CA LYS A 29 -11.68 -11.78 -0.32
C LYS A 29 -12.67 -11.08 0.62
N LEU A 30 -13.98 -11.32 0.45
CA LEU A 30 -15.00 -10.74 1.31
C LEU A 30 -14.91 -11.26 2.75
N VAL A 31 -14.59 -12.56 2.93
CA VAL A 31 -14.39 -13.15 4.27
C VAL A 31 -13.15 -12.57 4.93
N ILE A 32 -12.01 -12.53 4.22
CA ILE A 32 -10.76 -11.96 4.74
C ILE A 32 -10.94 -10.49 5.11
N ALA A 33 -11.65 -9.71 4.28
CA ALA A 33 -11.93 -8.30 4.56
C ALA A 33 -12.67 -8.10 5.90
N ARG A 34 -13.62 -8.99 6.24
CA ARG A 34 -14.32 -8.93 7.54
C ARG A 34 -13.38 -9.23 8.70
N HIS A 35 -12.48 -10.19 8.57
CA HIS A 35 -11.48 -10.48 9.60
C HIS A 35 -10.49 -9.33 9.80
N LEU A 36 -10.08 -8.67 8.73
CA LEU A 36 -9.21 -7.50 8.79
C LEU A 36 -9.92 -6.29 9.44
N ASP A 37 -11.21 -6.10 9.15
CA ASP A 37 -12.04 -5.09 9.83
C ASP A 37 -12.22 -5.40 11.33
N GLU A 38 -12.37 -6.67 11.68
CA GLU A 38 -12.42 -7.12 13.08
C GLU A 38 -11.11 -6.84 13.82
N LEU A 39 -9.94 -7.06 13.17
CA LEU A 39 -8.64 -6.66 13.69
C LEU A 39 -8.57 -5.14 13.91
N GLY A 40 -9.23 -4.39 13.06
CA GLY A 40 -9.29 -2.93 13.13
C GLY A 40 -8.18 -2.22 12.37
N VAL A 41 -7.69 -2.80 11.26
CA VAL A 41 -6.82 -2.07 10.33
C VAL A 41 -7.56 -0.86 9.77
N GLY A 42 -6.84 0.21 9.49
CA GLY A 42 -7.45 1.44 8.97
C GLY A 42 -7.90 1.31 7.52
N PHE A 43 -7.16 0.54 6.73
CA PHE A 43 -7.40 0.38 5.29
C PHE A 43 -7.19 -1.06 4.84
N ILE A 44 -8.00 -1.49 3.86
CA ILE A 44 -7.91 -2.81 3.21
C ILE A 44 -7.85 -2.58 1.69
N GLU A 45 -6.75 -2.97 1.08
CA GLU A 45 -6.54 -2.87 -0.36
C GLU A 45 -7.20 -4.05 -1.07
N GLY A 46 -8.33 -3.77 -1.71
CA GLY A 46 -9.20 -4.80 -2.27
C GLY A 46 -8.72 -5.43 -3.59
N GLY A 47 -7.85 -4.74 -4.33
CA GLY A 47 -7.35 -5.19 -5.62
C GLY A 47 -7.30 -4.10 -6.69
N TRP A 48 -7.08 -4.49 -7.94
CA TRP A 48 -6.94 -3.59 -9.09
C TRP A 48 -8.17 -3.65 -10.02
N PRO A 49 -9.21 -2.83 -9.75
CA PRO A 49 -10.39 -2.79 -10.61
C PRO A 49 -10.02 -2.27 -12.01
N GLY A 50 -10.70 -2.80 -13.02
CA GLY A 50 -10.44 -2.49 -14.43
C GLY A 50 -9.29 -3.29 -15.05
N ALA A 51 -8.25 -3.63 -14.31
CA ALA A 51 -7.15 -4.47 -14.79
C ALA A 51 -7.42 -5.96 -14.53
N ILE A 52 -7.99 -6.30 -13.38
CA ILE A 52 -8.26 -7.69 -12.97
C ILE A 52 -9.77 -7.85 -12.80
N PRO A 53 -10.44 -8.69 -13.65
CA PRO A 53 -11.89 -8.87 -13.60
C PRO A 53 -12.40 -9.31 -12.22
N LYS A 54 -11.69 -10.19 -11.53
CA LYS A 54 -12.01 -10.65 -10.18
C LYS A 54 -12.05 -9.48 -9.18
N ASP A 55 -11.13 -8.54 -9.30
CA ASP A 55 -11.05 -7.39 -8.40
C ASP A 55 -12.16 -6.38 -8.68
N THR A 56 -12.51 -6.19 -9.95
CA THR A 56 -13.70 -5.41 -10.33
C THR A 56 -14.97 -6.00 -9.71
N GLU A 57 -15.12 -7.32 -9.77
CA GLU A 57 -16.25 -8.02 -9.14
C GLU A 57 -16.22 -7.93 -7.61
N PHE A 58 -15.03 -7.97 -7.01
CA PHE A 58 -14.88 -7.76 -5.56
C PHE A 58 -15.47 -6.41 -5.11
N PHE A 59 -15.08 -5.32 -5.77
CA PHE A 59 -15.59 -3.98 -5.41
C PHE A 59 -17.10 -3.87 -5.62
N ARG A 60 -17.61 -4.43 -6.73
CA ARG A 60 -19.06 -4.45 -7.00
C ARG A 60 -19.85 -5.18 -5.91
N ARG A 61 -19.36 -6.34 -5.45
CA ARG A 61 -20.00 -7.11 -4.38
C ARG A 61 -19.79 -6.49 -3.01
N ALA A 62 -18.61 -5.95 -2.75
CA ALA A 62 -18.28 -5.31 -1.48
C ALA A 62 -19.25 -4.18 -1.13
N ALA A 63 -19.71 -3.41 -2.12
CA ALA A 63 -20.66 -2.31 -1.94
C ALA A 63 -22.00 -2.76 -1.30
N GLY A 64 -22.42 -4.02 -1.50
CA GLY A 64 -23.67 -4.54 -0.94
C GLY A 64 -23.49 -5.60 0.15
N GLU A 65 -22.32 -6.24 0.22
CA GLU A 65 -22.06 -7.39 1.09
C GLU A 65 -21.11 -7.10 2.28
N LEU A 66 -20.35 -5.99 2.23
CA LEU A 66 -19.48 -5.58 3.33
C LEU A 66 -20.06 -4.40 4.10
N ASP A 67 -20.14 -4.55 5.40
CA ASP A 67 -20.50 -3.49 6.35
C ASP A 67 -19.30 -3.31 7.30
N LEU A 68 -18.23 -2.70 6.77
CA LEU A 68 -16.99 -2.45 7.52
C LEU A 68 -17.22 -1.36 8.56
N LYS A 69 -16.80 -1.63 9.79
CA LYS A 69 -17.02 -0.73 10.93
C LYS A 69 -15.80 0.12 11.26
N ARG A 70 -14.61 -0.36 10.92
CA ARG A 70 -13.32 0.19 11.33
C ARG A 70 -12.45 0.51 10.12
N SER A 71 -12.51 -0.33 9.09
CA SER A 71 -11.67 -0.24 7.90
C SER A 71 -12.34 0.53 6.77
N ARG A 72 -11.53 1.07 5.87
CA ARG A 72 -11.96 1.64 4.59
C ARG A 72 -11.34 0.83 3.46
N LEU A 73 -12.13 0.54 2.42
CA LEU A 73 -11.59 -0.09 1.22
C LEU A 73 -10.73 0.90 0.44
N ALA A 74 -9.62 0.41 -0.07
CA ALA A 74 -8.77 1.09 -1.03
C ALA A 74 -8.72 0.31 -2.35
N ALA A 75 -8.84 1.02 -3.47
CA ALA A 75 -8.59 0.47 -4.79
C ALA A 75 -7.14 0.76 -5.19
N PHE A 76 -6.44 -0.24 -5.72
CA PHE A 76 -5.08 -0.11 -6.20
C PHE A 76 -5.06 0.04 -7.72
N GLY A 77 -4.14 0.84 -8.26
CA GLY A 77 -3.90 0.94 -9.68
C GLY A 77 -2.68 1.76 -10.04
N ALA A 78 -2.36 1.81 -11.34
CA ALA A 78 -1.29 2.65 -11.83
C ALA A 78 -1.77 4.08 -12.11
N THR A 79 -0.82 5.00 -12.22
CA THR A 79 -1.05 6.32 -12.82
C THR A 79 -1.52 6.17 -14.28
N ARG A 80 -2.10 7.21 -14.86
CA ARG A 80 -2.49 7.22 -16.27
C ARG A 80 -1.37 6.76 -17.21
N ARG A 81 -1.72 6.30 -18.39
CA ARG A 81 -0.73 5.93 -19.41
C ARG A 81 -0.05 7.17 -20.01
N PRO A 82 1.19 7.04 -20.50
CA PRO A 82 1.88 8.12 -21.20
C PRO A 82 1.05 8.66 -22.37
N GLY A 83 0.98 9.98 -22.50
CA GLY A 83 0.28 10.66 -23.59
C GLY A 83 -1.25 10.63 -23.55
N VAL A 84 -1.87 10.06 -22.49
CA VAL A 84 -3.32 10.02 -22.29
C VAL A 84 -3.66 10.86 -21.07
N GLY A 85 -4.68 11.71 -21.10
CA GLY A 85 -5.14 12.45 -19.92
C GLY A 85 -5.75 11.52 -18.86
N ALA A 86 -5.65 11.87 -17.58
CA ALA A 86 -6.21 11.04 -16.51
C ALA A 86 -7.73 10.86 -16.64
N ALA A 87 -8.44 11.88 -17.12
CA ALA A 87 -9.88 11.81 -17.34
C ALA A 87 -10.29 10.85 -18.48
N ASP A 88 -9.36 10.58 -19.41
CA ASP A 88 -9.59 9.77 -20.60
C ASP A 88 -8.99 8.35 -20.46
N ASP A 89 -8.31 8.07 -19.35
CA ASP A 89 -7.72 6.74 -19.12
C ASP A 89 -8.74 5.79 -18.49
N PRO A 90 -9.10 4.67 -19.18
CA PRO A 90 -10.13 3.75 -18.70
C PRO A 90 -9.75 3.02 -17.40
N LEU A 91 -8.44 2.86 -17.09
CA LEU A 91 -8.02 2.26 -15.83
C LEU A 91 -8.15 3.26 -14.68
N VAL A 92 -7.88 4.55 -14.92
CA VAL A 92 -8.13 5.61 -13.93
C VAL A 92 -9.65 5.77 -13.71
N ALA A 93 -10.46 5.70 -14.78
CA ALA A 93 -11.92 5.69 -14.65
C ALA A 93 -12.42 4.50 -13.81
N ALA A 94 -11.85 3.30 -13.99
CA ALA A 94 -12.21 2.13 -13.20
C ALA A 94 -11.87 2.28 -11.72
N LEU A 95 -10.77 2.96 -11.39
CA LEU A 95 -10.42 3.31 -10.00
C LEU A 95 -11.44 4.28 -9.40
N ARG A 96 -11.79 5.34 -10.13
CA ARG A 96 -12.81 6.30 -9.72
C ARG A 96 -14.15 5.61 -9.46
N ASP A 97 -14.57 4.75 -10.38
CA ASP A 97 -15.89 4.12 -10.39
C ASP A 97 -15.98 2.86 -9.49
N SER A 98 -14.88 2.45 -8.87
CA SER A 98 -14.83 1.30 -7.96
C SER A 98 -15.72 1.45 -6.71
N GLY A 99 -16.08 2.67 -6.35
CA GLY A 99 -16.79 2.98 -5.11
C GLY A 99 -15.89 2.98 -3.86
N ALA A 100 -14.60 2.70 -4.01
CA ALA A 100 -13.65 2.80 -2.91
C ALA A 100 -13.41 4.26 -2.52
N PRO A 101 -13.48 4.61 -1.21
CA PRO A 101 -13.22 5.98 -0.76
C PRO A 101 -11.74 6.38 -0.87
N VAL A 102 -10.87 5.40 -1.04
CA VAL A 102 -9.43 5.57 -1.13
C VAL A 102 -8.90 4.91 -2.40
N VAL A 103 -7.96 5.56 -3.06
CA VAL A 103 -7.19 4.99 -4.17
C VAL A 103 -5.71 5.05 -3.82
N THR A 104 -5.02 3.93 -3.96
CA THR A 104 -3.57 3.83 -3.88
C THR A 104 -3.02 3.66 -5.30
N LEU A 105 -2.19 4.62 -5.71
CA LEU A 105 -1.57 4.62 -7.03
C LEU A 105 -0.14 4.11 -6.93
N VAL A 106 0.24 3.14 -7.76
CA VAL A 106 1.64 2.79 -7.95
C VAL A 106 2.28 3.69 -9.00
N ALA A 107 3.43 4.26 -8.68
CA ALA A 107 4.25 5.04 -9.62
C ALA A 107 5.71 4.60 -9.59
N LYS A 108 6.36 4.61 -10.75
CA LYS A 108 7.78 4.30 -10.84
C LYS A 108 8.60 5.45 -10.24
N SER A 109 9.42 5.14 -9.24
CA SER A 109 10.34 6.08 -8.60
C SER A 109 11.81 5.82 -8.92
N HIS A 110 12.10 4.74 -9.66
CA HIS A 110 13.42 4.46 -10.22
C HIS A 110 13.48 4.92 -11.68
N ASP A 111 14.39 5.84 -12.01
CA ASP A 111 14.54 6.45 -13.34
C ASP A 111 14.68 5.42 -14.48
N ARG A 112 15.49 4.37 -14.29
CA ARG A 112 15.64 3.30 -15.28
C ARG A 112 14.33 2.55 -15.54
N HIS A 113 13.46 2.38 -14.51
CA HIS A 113 12.16 1.72 -14.71
C HIS A 113 11.21 2.59 -15.51
N VAL A 114 11.27 3.91 -15.36
CA VAL A 114 10.51 4.84 -16.22
C VAL A 114 10.90 4.67 -17.68
N LEU A 115 12.21 4.69 -17.95
CA LEU A 115 12.74 4.61 -19.32
C LEU A 115 12.51 3.23 -19.96
N MET A 116 12.72 2.14 -19.22
CA MET A 116 12.72 0.78 -19.75
C MET A 116 11.35 0.08 -19.68
N ALA A 117 10.62 0.26 -18.59
CA ALA A 117 9.33 -0.41 -18.38
C ALA A 117 8.16 0.44 -18.88
N LEU A 118 8.08 1.72 -18.51
CA LEU A 118 7.05 2.63 -18.99
C LEU A 118 7.35 3.15 -20.40
N ARG A 119 8.63 3.10 -20.84
CA ARG A 119 9.09 3.58 -22.15
C ARG A 119 8.70 5.04 -22.41
N THR A 120 8.88 5.87 -21.38
CA THR A 120 8.57 7.30 -21.43
C THR A 120 9.68 8.12 -20.78
N THR A 121 9.54 9.45 -20.73
CA THR A 121 10.50 10.34 -20.10
C THR A 121 10.25 10.49 -18.61
N LEU A 122 11.24 10.97 -17.87
CA LEU A 122 11.13 11.25 -16.45
C LEU A 122 10.09 12.33 -16.17
N GLU A 123 10.07 13.38 -17.01
CA GLU A 123 9.11 14.49 -16.94
C GLU A 123 7.68 14.02 -17.18
N GLU A 124 7.48 13.12 -18.15
CA GLU A 124 6.14 12.56 -18.39
C GLU A 124 5.68 11.69 -17.23
N ASN A 125 6.55 10.91 -16.59
CA ASN A 125 6.17 10.14 -15.39
C ASN A 125 5.76 11.06 -14.24
N LEU A 126 6.43 12.18 -14.02
CA LEU A 126 6.02 13.19 -13.03
C LEU A 126 4.66 13.82 -13.40
N ALA A 127 4.45 14.11 -14.69
CA ALA A 127 3.17 14.61 -15.17
C ALA A 127 2.04 13.58 -15.00
N MET A 128 2.30 12.29 -15.23
CA MET A 128 1.35 11.19 -15.00
C MET A 128 0.93 11.12 -13.52
N ILE A 129 1.88 11.25 -12.61
CA ILE A 129 1.63 11.27 -11.16
C ILE A 129 0.72 12.45 -10.80
N THR A 130 1.13 13.65 -11.20
CA THR A 130 0.43 14.89 -10.87
C THR A 130 -0.99 14.90 -11.43
N ASP A 131 -1.16 14.54 -12.70
CA ASP A 131 -2.45 14.56 -13.38
C ASP A 131 -3.42 13.53 -12.77
N THR A 132 -2.94 12.30 -12.51
CA THR A 132 -3.80 11.23 -11.97
C THR A 132 -4.25 11.54 -10.55
N ILE A 133 -3.34 11.98 -9.67
CA ILE A 133 -3.68 12.34 -8.29
C ILE A 133 -4.66 13.50 -8.27
N THR A 134 -4.38 14.57 -9.03
CA THR A 134 -5.23 15.75 -9.09
C THR A 134 -6.63 15.40 -9.60
N HIS A 135 -6.74 14.53 -10.62
CA HIS A 135 -8.02 14.07 -11.15
C HIS A 135 -8.83 13.33 -10.09
N LEU A 136 -8.27 12.28 -9.47
CA LEU A 136 -8.99 11.47 -8.48
C LEU A 136 -9.36 12.27 -7.22
N ARG A 137 -8.51 13.22 -6.80
CA ARG A 137 -8.81 14.16 -5.71
C ARG A 137 -10.01 15.05 -6.02
N ARG A 138 -10.12 15.55 -7.26
CA ARG A 138 -11.27 16.33 -7.71
C ARG A 138 -12.57 15.54 -7.76
N GLU A 139 -12.46 14.23 -8.05
CA GLU A 139 -13.59 13.29 -8.00
C GLU A 139 -13.99 12.91 -6.56
N GLY A 140 -13.30 13.44 -5.53
CA GLY A 140 -13.65 13.27 -4.12
C GLY A 140 -12.95 12.10 -3.43
N GLN A 141 -12.06 11.38 -4.10
CA GLN A 141 -11.33 10.27 -3.50
C GLN A 141 -10.12 10.74 -2.71
N ARG A 142 -9.79 10.03 -1.66
CA ARG A 142 -8.52 10.13 -0.96
C ARG A 142 -7.47 9.36 -1.74
N VAL A 143 -6.27 9.92 -1.93
CA VAL A 143 -5.24 9.29 -2.76
C VAL A 143 -3.96 9.08 -1.97
N PHE A 144 -3.44 7.87 -2.02
CA PHE A 144 -2.11 7.48 -1.58
C PHE A 144 -1.24 7.17 -2.80
N LEU A 145 0.07 7.30 -2.67
CA LEU A 145 1.02 6.90 -3.71
C LEU A 145 2.01 5.89 -3.15
N ASP A 146 2.16 4.76 -3.82
CA ASP A 146 3.23 3.79 -3.62
C ASP A 146 4.37 4.12 -4.59
N ALA A 147 5.48 4.62 -4.06
CA ALA A 147 6.69 4.91 -4.81
C ALA A 147 7.48 3.61 -5.01
N GLU A 148 7.17 2.89 -6.10
CA GLU A 148 7.67 1.56 -6.38
C GLU A 148 9.17 1.56 -6.64
N HIS A 149 9.91 0.59 -6.06
CA HIS A 149 11.38 0.50 -6.08
C HIS A 149 12.08 1.77 -5.57
N PHE A 150 11.48 2.41 -4.55
CA PHE A 150 11.97 3.71 -4.08
C PHE A 150 13.41 3.66 -3.61
N PHE A 151 13.76 2.69 -2.78
CA PHE A 151 15.10 2.63 -2.17
C PHE A 151 16.20 2.39 -3.20
N ASP A 152 15.95 1.52 -4.19
CA ASP A 152 16.88 1.31 -5.30
C ASP A 152 16.98 2.55 -6.19
N GLY A 153 15.85 3.19 -6.48
CA GLY A 153 15.79 4.44 -7.23
C GLY A 153 16.51 5.57 -6.53
N TYR A 154 16.29 5.73 -5.22
CA TYR A 154 16.95 6.75 -4.40
C TYR A 154 18.47 6.53 -4.34
N ARG A 155 18.92 5.29 -4.21
CA ARG A 155 20.36 4.96 -4.26
C ARG A 155 20.98 5.29 -5.62
N SER A 156 20.25 5.07 -6.71
CA SER A 156 20.71 5.31 -8.09
C SER A 156 20.65 6.78 -8.49
N ASN A 157 19.53 7.44 -8.21
CA ASN A 157 19.25 8.83 -8.59
C ASN A 157 18.38 9.50 -7.51
N PRO A 158 18.98 9.96 -6.41
CA PRO A 158 18.23 10.54 -5.29
C PRO A 158 17.44 11.79 -5.70
N GLY A 159 17.94 12.57 -6.65
CA GLY A 159 17.25 13.76 -7.15
C GLY A 159 15.90 13.41 -7.72
N TYR A 160 15.85 12.46 -8.67
CA TYR A 160 14.61 12.05 -9.31
C TYR A 160 13.65 11.35 -8.33
N ALA A 161 14.14 10.48 -7.47
CA ALA A 161 13.29 9.83 -6.47
C ALA A 161 12.60 10.85 -5.54
N LEU A 162 13.29 11.92 -5.14
CA LEU A 162 12.70 13.03 -4.40
C LEU A 162 11.68 13.84 -5.21
N GLU A 163 11.91 14.03 -6.51
CA GLU A 163 10.95 14.71 -7.39
C GLU A 163 9.63 13.93 -7.49
N VAL A 164 9.66 12.60 -7.54
CA VAL A 164 8.47 11.75 -7.49
C VAL A 164 7.66 11.99 -6.21
N VAL A 165 8.33 12.04 -5.05
CA VAL A 165 7.65 12.31 -3.77
C VAL A 165 7.04 13.71 -3.76
N ARG A 166 7.79 14.72 -4.20
CA ARG A 166 7.28 16.12 -4.27
C ARG A 166 6.09 16.25 -5.21
N ALA A 167 6.18 15.69 -6.42
CA ALA A 167 5.08 15.72 -7.38
C ALA A 167 3.79 15.11 -6.81
N ALA A 168 3.91 14.01 -6.07
CA ALA A 168 2.75 13.38 -5.41
C ALA A 168 2.16 14.26 -4.32
N VAL A 169 3.00 14.84 -3.45
CA VAL A 169 2.55 15.74 -2.36
C VAL A 169 1.88 17.00 -2.92
N GLU A 170 2.51 17.63 -3.89
CA GLU A 170 2.00 18.86 -4.52
C GLU A 170 0.67 18.62 -5.26
N ALA A 171 0.49 17.43 -5.83
CA ALA A 171 -0.77 17.01 -6.45
C ALA A 171 -1.88 16.66 -5.43
N GLY A 172 -1.54 16.53 -4.14
CA GLY A 172 -2.49 16.30 -3.06
C GLY A 172 -2.60 14.85 -2.60
N ALA A 173 -1.55 14.03 -2.79
CA ALA A 173 -1.48 12.72 -2.13
C ALA A 173 -1.41 12.90 -0.60
N ASP A 174 -2.23 12.15 0.13
CA ASP A 174 -2.25 12.20 1.59
C ASP A 174 -1.04 11.48 2.21
N VAL A 175 -0.55 10.45 1.53
CA VAL A 175 0.60 9.63 1.94
C VAL A 175 1.41 9.27 0.71
N VAL A 176 2.73 9.24 0.85
CA VAL A 176 3.63 8.62 -0.11
C VAL A 176 4.33 7.47 0.61
N ALA A 177 4.00 6.23 0.24
CA ALA A 177 4.65 5.03 0.77
C ALA A 177 5.92 4.74 -0.02
N LEU A 178 7.04 4.65 0.69
CA LEU A 178 8.32 4.27 0.13
C LEU A 178 8.39 2.74 0.07
N CYS A 179 8.55 2.16 -1.14
CA CYS A 179 8.50 0.73 -1.32
C CYS A 179 9.91 0.13 -1.42
N ASP A 180 10.24 -0.77 -0.49
CA ASP A 180 11.34 -1.72 -0.63
C ASP A 180 10.85 -2.94 -1.42
N THR A 181 10.61 -2.74 -2.71
CA THR A 181 9.98 -3.70 -3.61
C THR A 181 10.83 -4.96 -3.80
N ASN A 182 12.17 -4.82 -3.74
CA ASN A 182 13.08 -5.96 -3.80
C ASN A 182 13.32 -6.63 -2.44
N GLY A 183 12.84 -6.05 -1.34
CA GLY A 183 13.04 -6.58 0.01
C GLY A 183 14.51 -6.66 0.43
N GLY A 184 15.36 -5.84 -0.16
CA GLY A 184 16.82 -5.91 0.00
C GLY A 184 17.41 -4.89 0.98
N MET A 185 16.60 -4.02 1.56
CA MET A 185 17.09 -2.99 2.49
C MET A 185 17.45 -3.55 3.85
N MET A 186 18.54 -3.01 4.43
CA MET A 186 18.89 -3.26 5.82
C MET A 186 18.31 -2.15 6.72
N PRO A 187 17.92 -2.47 7.97
CA PRO A 187 17.16 -1.54 8.82
C PRO A 187 17.80 -0.16 9.02
N ASN A 188 19.11 -0.10 9.21
CA ASN A 188 19.79 1.17 9.44
C ASN A 188 19.75 2.06 8.18
N GLU A 189 20.08 1.51 7.02
CA GLU A 189 20.09 2.24 5.76
C GLU A 189 18.68 2.71 5.37
N LEU A 190 17.68 1.87 5.63
CA LEU A 190 16.29 2.21 5.39
C LEU A 190 15.85 3.38 6.28
N ALA A 191 16.14 3.33 7.58
CA ALA A 191 15.78 4.38 8.52
C ALA A 191 16.44 5.72 8.15
N ASP A 192 17.72 5.71 7.75
CA ASP A 192 18.43 6.91 7.33
C ASP A 192 17.83 7.51 6.06
N THR A 193 17.47 6.66 5.09
CA THR A 193 16.78 7.11 3.87
C THR A 193 15.42 7.72 4.19
N VAL A 194 14.60 7.10 5.04
CA VAL A 194 13.28 7.64 5.44
C VAL A 194 13.43 9.02 6.08
N ARG A 195 14.40 9.20 7.02
CA ARG A 195 14.68 10.52 7.63
C ARG A 195 15.11 11.57 6.60
N ALA A 196 15.98 11.18 5.67
CA ALA A 196 16.47 12.09 4.63
C ALA A 196 15.33 12.54 3.71
N VAL A 197 14.46 11.62 3.30
CA VAL A 197 13.28 11.92 2.45
C VAL A 197 12.29 12.81 3.19
N ALA A 198 11.97 12.49 4.45
CA ALA A 198 11.08 13.31 5.28
C ALA A 198 11.59 14.75 5.41
N ALA A 199 12.89 14.92 5.71
CA ALA A 199 13.52 16.23 5.82
C ALA A 199 13.55 17.02 4.49
N ALA A 200 13.73 16.32 3.35
CA ALA A 200 13.84 16.94 2.03
C ALA A 200 12.49 17.33 1.41
N THR A 201 11.39 16.68 1.83
CA THR A 201 10.09 16.82 1.17
C THR A 201 8.97 17.30 2.08
N GLY A 202 9.08 17.12 3.40
CA GLY A 202 7.99 17.37 4.35
C GLY A 202 6.76 16.46 4.14
N ALA A 203 6.89 15.40 3.34
CA ALA A 203 5.82 14.47 3.01
C ALA A 203 5.37 13.67 4.23
N ARG A 204 4.09 13.33 4.30
CA ARG A 204 3.61 12.26 5.16
C ARG A 204 4.02 10.92 4.54
N LEU A 205 5.01 10.28 5.14
CA LEU A 205 5.59 9.06 4.59
C LEU A 205 4.90 7.80 5.12
N GLY A 206 4.74 6.84 4.21
CA GLY A 206 4.45 5.45 4.48
C GLY A 206 5.63 4.55 4.17
N ILE A 207 5.49 3.28 4.54
CA ILE A 207 6.48 2.24 4.27
C ILE A 207 5.80 0.95 3.81
N HIS A 208 6.33 0.35 2.76
CA HIS A 208 5.95 -0.96 2.25
C HIS A 208 7.22 -1.78 2.02
N CYS A 209 7.37 -2.91 2.72
CA CYS A 209 8.56 -3.74 2.64
C CYS A 209 8.21 -5.17 2.25
N HIS A 210 8.91 -5.69 1.22
CA HIS A 210 9.01 -7.13 0.99
C HIS A 210 10.02 -7.76 1.94
N ASP A 211 10.00 -9.08 2.08
CA ASP A 211 10.72 -9.81 3.14
C ASP A 211 11.89 -10.66 2.60
N ASP A 212 12.40 -10.37 1.41
CA ASP A 212 13.45 -11.14 0.74
C ASP A 212 14.76 -11.21 1.56
N SER A 213 15.05 -10.19 2.34
CA SER A 213 16.19 -10.17 3.31
C SER A 213 15.80 -10.67 4.71
N ALA A 214 14.56 -11.16 4.92
CA ALA A 214 13.98 -11.45 6.23
C ALA A 214 13.98 -10.24 7.18
N CYS A 215 13.93 -9.02 6.63
CA CYS A 215 13.95 -7.78 7.39
C CYS A 215 12.66 -6.95 7.24
N GLY A 216 11.65 -7.44 6.54
CA GLY A 216 10.44 -6.66 6.22
C GLY A 216 9.75 -6.08 7.46
N VAL A 217 9.56 -6.87 8.51
CA VAL A 217 9.01 -6.39 9.78
C VAL A 217 9.95 -5.40 10.48
N ALA A 218 11.25 -5.71 10.56
CA ALA A 218 12.24 -4.84 11.18
C ALA A 218 12.34 -3.50 10.46
N ASN A 219 12.38 -3.54 9.12
CA ASN A 219 12.40 -2.37 8.25
C ASN A 219 11.16 -1.49 8.45
N THR A 220 9.98 -2.09 8.54
CA THR A 220 8.73 -1.37 8.83
C THR A 220 8.77 -0.68 10.19
N LEU A 221 9.26 -1.36 11.24
CA LEU A 221 9.34 -0.81 12.59
C LEU A 221 10.35 0.34 12.71
N VAL A 222 11.52 0.25 12.05
CA VAL A 222 12.50 1.34 12.08
C VAL A 222 12.09 2.51 11.19
N ALA A 223 11.31 2.28 10.13
CA ALA A 223 10.72 3.36 9.34
C ALA A 223 9.75 4.21 10.18
N VAL A 224 8.97 3.58 11.08
CA VAL A 224 8.11 4.29 12.03
C VAL A 224 8.93 5.11 13.01
N ASP A 225 10.04 4.57 13.52
CA ASP A 225 10.98 5.32 14.36
C ASP A 225 11.64 6.50 13.61
N ALA A 226 11.77 6.37 12.30
CA ALA A 226 12.27 7.41 11.41
C ALA A 226 11.22 8.45 10.98
N GLY A 227 9.95 8.29 11.41
CA GLY A 227 8.89 9.26 11.17
C GLY A 227 7.77 8.81 10.22
N ALA A 228 7.80 7.60 9.68
CA ALA A 228 6.68 7.07 8.89
C ALA A 228 5.43 6.91 9.77
N THR A 229 4.27 7.32 9.23
CA THR A 229 2.97 7.26 9.93
C THR A 229 1.94 6.41 9.20
N HIS A 230 2.38 5.66 8.20
CA HIS A 230 1.57 4.72 7.45
C HIS A 230 2.41 3.46 7.20
N VAL A 231 1.90 2.31 7.60
CA VAL A 231 2.57 1.03 7.41
C VAL A 231 1.71 0.12 6.56
N GLN A 232 2.31 -0.47 5.54
CA GLN A 232 1.70 -1.49 4.70
C GLN A 232 2.29 -2.86 5.00
N GLY A 233 1.48 -3.89 4.84
CA GLY A 233 1.89 -5.28 4.98
C GLY A 233 0.73 -6.22 4.71
N THR A 234 0.96 -7.50 4.86
CA THR A 234 -0.06 -8.52 4.63
C THR A 234 -0.29 -9.37 5.87
N ALA A 235 -1.51 -9.86 6.04
CA ALA A 235 -1.79 -10.90 7.01
C ALA A 235 -0.82 -12.08 6.80
N ASN A 236 -0.22 -12.56 7.87
CA ASN A 236 0.73 -13.68 7.87
C ASN A 236 1.97 -13.50 6.96
N GLY A 237 2.20 -12.31 6.41
CA GLY A 237 3.34 -12.05 5.53
C GLY A 237 3.15 -12.56 4.09
N TYR A 238 1.93 -12.85 3.65
CA TYR A 238 1.68 -13.34 2.29
C TYR A 238 2.21 -12.39 1.22
N GLY A 239 2.56 -12.94 0.06
CA GLY A 239 3.03 -12.17 -1.10
C GLY A 239 3.96 -12.95 -2.02
N GLU A 240 4.39 -12.30 -3.08
CA GLU A 240 5.32 -12.89 -4.04
C GLU A 240 6.71 -13.15 -3.40
N ARG A 241 7.46 -14.09 -3.94
CA ARG A 241 8.81 -14.49 -3.51
C ARG A 241 8.84 -14.89 -2.02
N ALA A 242 9.49 -14.06 -1.17
CA ALA A 242 9.58 -14.27 0.28
C ALA A 242 8.41 -13.66 1.07
N GLY A 243 7.47 -12.99 0.39
CA GLY A 243 6.31 -12.33 0.98
C GLY A 243 6.56 -10.87 1.35
N ASN A 244 5.62 -10.32 2.10
CA ASN A 244 5.61 -8.95 2.61
C ASN A 244 5.92 -8.92 4.12
N ALA A 245 6.15 -7.74 4.66
CA ALA A 245 6.16 -7.55 6.11
C ALA A 245 4.88 -8.13 6.72
N ASN A 246 5.01 -9.08 7.66
CA ASN A 246 3.87 -9.66 8.37
C ASN A 246 3.19 -8.60 9.22
N LEU A 247 1.99 -8.18 8.82
CA LEU A 247 1.26 -7.09 9.44
C LEU A 247 0.91 -7.37 10.91
N PHE A 248 0.64 -8.63 11.27
CA PHE A 248 0.40 -9.00 12.67
C PHE A 248 1.63 -8.75 13.53
N SER A 249 2.82 -9.12 13.05
CA SER A 249 4.08 -8.86 13.74
C SER A 249 4.39 -7.37 13.85
N VAL A 250 4.09 -6.60 12.80
CA VAL A 250 4.23 -5.13 12.80
C VAL A 250 3.31 -4.51 13.86
N VAL A 251 2.02 -4.85 13.85
CA VAL A 251 1.01 -4.35 14.82
C VAL A 251 1.43 -4.71 16.25
N ALA A 252 1.82 -5.97 16.50
CA ALA A 252 2.30 -6.40 17.82
C ALA A 252 3.55 -5.63 18.25
N GLY A 253 4.50 -5.46 17.36
CA GLY A 253 5.72 -4.68 17.60
C GLY A 253 5.44 -3.23 17.98
N LEU A 254 4.57 -2.56 17.24
CA LEU A 254 4.18 -1.17 17.49
C LEU A 254 3.38 -1.03 18.79
N GLN A 255 2.39 -1.89 19.03
CA GLN A 255 1.47 -1.72 20.15
C GLN A 255 2.04 -2.27 21.46
N LEU A 256 2.62 -3.48 21.47
CA LEU A 256 3.08 -4.15 22.68
C LEU A 256 4.52 -3.79 23.09
N LYS A 257 5.37 -3.39 22.14
CA LYS A 257 6.79 -3.09 22.41
C LYS A 257 7.09 -1.59 22.37
N LYS A 258 6.42 -0.85 21.46
CA LYS A 258 6.65 0.59 21.31
C LYS A 258 5.55 1.45 21.97
N GLY A 259 4.48 0.84 22.51
CA GLY A 259 3.39 1.54 23.20
C GLY A 259 2.54 2.43 22.27
N ARG A 260 2.66 2.25 20.97
CA ARG A 260 1.87 2.99 19.99
C ARG A 260 0.59 2.22 19.67
N GLN A 261 -0.56 2.69 20.15
CA GLN A 261 -1.84 2.09 19.83
C GLN A 261 -2.18 2.31 18.34
N VAL A 262 -2.19 1.23 17.57
CA VAL A 262 -2.39 1.25 16.11
C VAL A 262 -3.62 0.48 15.65
N VAL A 263 -4.12 -0.43 16.49
CA VAL A 263 -5.41 -1.10 16.34
C VAL A 263 -6.16 -1.06 17.67
N PRO A 264 -7.50 -1.24 17.70
CA PRO A 264 -8.25 -1.32 18.93
C PRO A 264 -7.78 -2.46 19.85
N HIS A 265 -7.96 -2.32 21.15
CA HIS A 265 -7.51 -3.31 22.14
C HIS A 265 -8.16 -4.68 21.94
N ASP A 266 -9.45 -4.71 21.58
CA ASP A 266 -10.15 -5.94 21.25
C ASP A 266 -9.60 -6.60 19.97
N GLY A 267 -9.18 -5.82 18.96
CA GLY A 267 -8.54 -6.34 17.76
C GLY A 267 -7.23 -7.07 18.06
N ILE A 268 -6.36 -6.47 18.91
CA ILE A 268 -5.08 -7.13 19.22
C ILE A 268 -5.25 -8.40 20.05
N SER A 269 -6.25 -8.47 20.93
CA SER A 269 -6.54 -9.69 21.70
C SER A 269 -7.02 -10.85 20.83
N GLU A 270 -7.68 -10.55 19.70
CA GLU A 270 -8.17 -11.52 18.73
C GLU A 270 -7.18 -11.85 17.61
N MET A 271 -6.04 -11.18 17.58
CA MET A 271 -5.10 -11.23 16.44
C MET A 271 -4.66 -12.64 16.06
N SER A 272 -4.39 -13.52 17.04
CA SER A 272 -4.01 -14.91 16.77
C SER A 272 -5.15 -15.70 16.12
N ARG A 273 -6.38 -15.54 16.62
CA ARG A 273 -7.56 -16.17 16.02
C ARG A 273 -7.78 -15.70 14.58
N ILE A 274 -7.65 -14.39 14.35
CA ILE A 274 -7.80 -13.78 13.02
C ILE A 274 -6.72 -14.30 12.07
N ALA A 275 -5.46 -14.40 12.52
CA ALA A 275 -4.36 -14.94 11.73
C ALA A 275 -4.66 -16.38 11.25
N HIS A 276 -5.14 -17.25 12.16
CA HIS A 276 -5.53 -18.60 11.81
C HIS A 276 -6.78 -18.66 10.92
N ALA A 277 -7.80 -17.84 11.17
CA ALA A 277 -8.99 -17.80 10.33
C ALA A 277 -8.65 -17.41 8.87
N ILE A 278 -7.75 -16.43 8.68
CA ILE A 278 -7.26 -16.06 7.33
C ILE A 278 -6.45 -17.22 6.73
N SER A 279 -5.62 -17.91 7.53
CA SER A 279 -4.86 -19.08 7.10
C SER A 279 -5.77 -20.21 6.62
N GLU A 280 -6.88 -20.46 7.30
CA GLU A 280 -7.88 -21.46 6.87
C GLU A 280 -8.50 -21.09 5.51
N VAL A 281 -8.83 -19.81 5.28
CA VAL A 281 -9.38 -19.33 4.00
C VAL A 281 -8.36 -19.46 2.87
N THR A 282 -7.10 -19.12 3.14
CA THR A 282 -6.03 -19.14 2.15
C THR A 282 -5.45 -20.55 1.91
N ASN A 283 -5.67 -21.47 2.83
CA ASN A 283 -5.02 -22.79 2.90
C ASN A 283 -3.47 -22.68 2.93
N VAL A 284 -2.95 -21.60 3.50
CA VAL A 284 -1.52 -21.35 3.69
C VAL A 284 -1.28 -21.07 5.17
N ALA A 285 -0.38 -21.84 5.79
CA ALA A 285 -0.05 -21.69 7.22
C ALA A 285 0.47 -20.27 7.53
N PRO A 286 0.18 -19.78 8.78
CA PRO A 286 0.68 -18.48 9.23
C PRO A 286 2.20 -18.43 9.29
#